data_a912f1903c9d67ff867c894ab71e52ee
#
_entry.id   a912f1903c9d67ff867c894ab71e52ee
#
_cell.length_a   1.000
_cell.length_b   1.000
_cell.length_c   1.000
_cell.angle_alpha   90.00
_cell.angle_beta   90.00
_cell.angle_gamma   90.00
#
_symmetry.space_group_name_H-M   'P 1'
#
loop_
_entity.id
_entity.type
_entity.pdbx_description
1 polymer ?
#
loop_
_entity_poly.entity_id
_entity_poly.type
_entity_poly.pdbx_seq_one_letter_code
_entity_poly.pdbx_strand_id
1 'polypeptide(L)'
;MTSHPFAARIAARLSFAVGTAALLAACGTRQPAPPEPPPPEATARNSVVMPAVTYGATAKGIQLKKEDDACDVPASLKQAVQDQLLEPYEYLLAPPPTANAEGAPVLKVEITDLLANAGGLYGGPKIVQLRGTLERKGEAPARFTAERQMFIYFGMPRSTCSMVGVVTYALGEDIAKWLRKPVDGALLGELSTTAGKR
;
A
#
# COMPACT_ATOMS: atom_id res chain seq x y z
N MET A 1 71.23 8.66 -11.81
CA MET A 1 71.92 9.94 -11.53
C MET A 1 70.92 10.81 -10.83
N THR A 2 71.17 10.94 -9.56
CA THR A 2 71.32 12.17 -8.75
C THR A 2 69.98 12.90 -8.52
N SER A 3 69.57 13.32 -7.36
CA SER A 3 70.12 13.38 -6.00
C SER A 3 68.99 13.96 -5.14
N HIS A 4 68.89 13.53 -3.89
CA HIS A 4 68.21 14.24 -2.78
C HIS A 4 68.85 15.61 -2.53
N PRO A 5 68.26 16.54 -1.77
CA PRO A 5 68.20 16.50 -0.33
C PRO A 5 66.92 17.03 0.35
N PHE A 6 66.45 16.47 1.46
CA PHE A 6 66.75 16.71 2.87
C PHE A 6 66.70 18.17 3.36
N ALA A 7 65.96 18.31 4.46
CA ALA A 7 65.98 19.33 5.52
C ALA A 7 64.86 20.41 5.42
N ALA A 8 64.06 20.63 6.41
CA ALA A 8 64.21 20.92 7.83
C ALA A 8 62.80 20.87 8.48
N ARG A 9 62.50 20.16 9.47
CA ARG A 9 62.67 20.36 10.93
C ARG A 9 62.19 21.69 11.48
N ILE A 10 61.24 21.53 12.44
CA ILE A 10 61.14 22.22 13.75
C ILE A 10 59.92 23.19 13.88
N ALA A 11 59.14 22.83 14.92
CA ALA A 11 58.41 23.68 15.85
C ALA A 11 57.08 24.28 15.48
N ALA A 12 56.03 23.65 16.01
CA ALA A 12 55.10 24.35 16.92
C ALA A 12 54.25 23.28 17.67
N ARG A 13 54.80 22.76 18.72
CA ARG A 13 54.00 22.25 19.84
C ARG A 13 53.52 23.46 20.62
N LEU A 14 52.34 23.34 21.24
CA LEU A 14 51.64 24.24 22.14
C LEU A 14 50.47 24.99 21.47
N SER A 15 49.29 24.44 21.64
CA SER A 15 48.02 25.12 21.99
C SER A 15 46.83 24.18 21.73
N PHE A 16 46.81 23.06 22.43
CA PHE A 16 45.63 22.15 22.47
C PHE A 16 45.28 21.87 23.93
N ALA A 17 44.83 22.85 24.64
CA ALA A 17 44.35 22.71 25.99
C ALA A 17 43.51 23.89 26.46
N VAL A 18 42.46 24.26 25.73
CA VAL A 18 41.31 25.00 26.28
C VAL A 18 40.20 24.87 25.24
N GLY A 19 39.31 23.91 25.41
CA GLY A 19 38.19 23.76 24.43
C GLY A 19 37.23 22.60 24.74
N THR A 20 37.42 21.88 25.84
CA THR A 20 36.61 20.70 26.15
C THR A 20 35.57 20.88 27.26
N ALA A 21 35.19 22.09 27.60
CA ALA A 21 34.22 22.35 28.69
C ALA A 21 32.89 22.98 28.27
N ALA A 22 32.56 23.07 26.98
CA ALA A 22 31.33 23.77 26.52
C ALA A 22 30.32 22.85 25.77
N LEU A 23 30.47 21.52 25.79
CA LEU A 23 29.59 20.60 25.05
C LEU A 23 28.61 19.80 25.92
N LEU A 24 28.45 20.11 27.19
CA LEU A 24 27.58 19.35 28.10
C LEU A 24 26.30 20.10 28.52
N ALA A 25 25.95 21.23 27.93
CA ALA A 25 24.73 21.99 28.28
C ALA A 25 23.63 21.95 27.22
N ALA A 26 23.69 21.02 26.24
CA ALA A 26 22.64 20.86 25.22
C ALA A 26 21.75 19.63 25.46
N CYS A 27 21.58 19.19 26.72
CA CYS A 27 20.39 18.42 27.09
C CYS A 27 19.23 19.39 27.25
N GLY A 28 18.82 20.01 26.16
CA GLY A 28 17.55 20.71 26.07
C GLY A 28 16.45 19.71 26.39
N THR A 29 15.72 19.96 27.47
CA THR A 29 14.45 19.29 27.76
C THR A 29 13.62 19.39 26.50
N ARG A 30 13.51 18.25 25.78
CA ARG A 30 12.63 18.13 24.61
C ARG A 30 11.22 18.41 25.12
N GLN A 31 10.76 19.62 24.91
CA GLN A 31 9.39 20.01 25.24
C GLN A 31 8.49 19.00 24.50
N PRO A 32 7.57 18.31 25.18
CA PRO A 32 6.65 17.40 24.50
C PRO A 32 6.01 18.15 23.34
N ALA A 33 6.03 17.56 22.15
CA ALA A 33 5.32 18.15 21.02
C ALA A 33 3.85 18.40 21.45
N PRO A 34 3.26 19.53 21.07
CA PRO A 34 1.84 19.76 21.30
C PRO A 34 1.06 18.55 20.81
N PRO A 35 0.02 18.09 21.52
CA PRO A 35 -0.80 17.00 21.05
C PRO A 35 -1.29 17.30 19.65
N GLU A 36 -1.07 16.35 18.75
CA GLU A 36 -1.53 16.46 17.38
C GLU A 36 -3.05 16.65 17.37
N PRO A 37 -3.62 17.61 16.64
CA PRO A 37 -5.04 17.82 16.59
C PRO A 37 -5.71 16.50 16.17
N PRO A 38 -6.86 16.14 16.78
CA PRO A 38 -7.57 14.92 16.41
C PRO A 38 -7.87 14.94 14.90
N PRO A 39 -7.73 13.80 14.21
CA PRO A 39 -8.07 13.72 12.80
C PRO A 39 -9.53 14.17 12.58
N PRO A 40 -9.82 14.85 11.47
CA PRO A 40 -11.17 15.29 11.17
C PRO A 40 -12.14 14.09 11.18
N GLU A 41 -13.33 14.28 11.71
CA GLU A 41 -14.35 13.22 11.76
C GLU A 41 -14.78 12.82 10.34
N ALA A 42 -14.85 11.51 10.10
CA ALA A 42 -15.36 10.97 8.85
C ALA A 42 -16.86 11.31 8.70
N THR A 43 -17.25 11.82 7.54
CA THR A 43 -18.63 12.15 7.18
C THR A 43 -19.07 11.32 5.96
N ALA A 44 -20.38 11.20 5.72
CA ALA A 44 -20.89 10.48 4.55
C ALA A 44 -20.35 11.01 3.22
N ARG A 45 -19.92 12.26 3.16
CA ARG A 45 -19.37 12.89 1.95
C ARG A 45 -17.94 12.47 1.65
N ASN A 46 -17.14 12.22 2.69
CA ASN A 46 -15.73 11.91 2.56
C ASN A 46 -15.39 10.47 2.98
N SER A 47 -16.38 9.60 3.08
CA SER A 47 -16.20 8.21 3.48
C SER A 47 -16.78 7.24 2.47
N VAL A 48 -16.16 6.08 2.38
CA VAL A 48 -16.69 4.90 1.70
C VAL A 48 -16.66 3.73 2.69
N VAL A 49 -17.76 3.01 2.78
CA VAL A 49 -17.84 1.80 3.63
C VAL A 49 -17.28 0.63 2.83
N MET A 50 -16.25 -0.02 3.34
CA MET A 50 -15.74 -1.26 2.79
C MET A 50 -15.96 -2.40 3.79
N PRO A 51 -16.92 -3.28 3.53
CA PRO A 51 -17.10 -4.52 4.30
C PRO A 51 -15.83 -5.39 4.27
N ALA A 52 -15.87 -6.50 4.97
CA ALA A 52 -14.80 -7.50 4.83
C ALA A 52 -14.69 -7.93 3.37
N VAL A 53 -13.48 -7.93 2.84
CA VAL A 53 -13.18 -8.52 1.52
C VAL A 53 -13.44 -10.01 1.61
N THR A 54 -14.15 -10.56 0.62
CA THR A 54 -14.55 -11.96 0.60
C THR A 54 -13.79 -12.73 -0.47
N TYR A 55 -13.76 -14.06 -0.31
CA TYR A 55 -13.23 -14.96 -1.34
C TYR A 55 -14.39 -15.46 -2.19
N GLY A 56 -14.26 -15.31 -3.48
CA GLY A 56 -15.22 -15.77 -4.46
C GLY A 56 -14.75 -17.03 -5.19
N ALA A 57 -15.47 -17.37 -6.24
CA ALA A 57 -15.08 -18.44 -7.15
C ALA A 57 -14.17 -17.89 -8.25
N THR A 58 -13.16 -18.67 -8.64
CA THR A 58 -12.32 -18.41 -9.81
C THR A 58 -13.14 -18.47 -11.11
N ALA A 59 -12.58 -18.00 -12.21
CA ALA A 59 -13.20 -18.13 -13.53
C ALA A 59 -13.51 -19.59 -13.92
N LYS A 60 -12.84 -20.57 -13.31
CA LYS A 60 -13.12 -22.01 -13.48
C LYS A 60 -14.14 -22.57 -12.50
N GLY A 61 -14.79 -21.73 -11.68
CA GLY A 61 -15.79 -22.13 -10.69
C GLY A 61 -15.22 -22.77 -9.42
N ILE A 62 -13.91 -22.70 -9.20
CA ILE A 62 -13.27 -23.19 -7.97
C ILE A 62 -13.45 -22.12 -6.88
N GLN A 63 -14.09 -22.51 -5.77
CA GLN A 63 -14.25 -21.62 -4.63
C GLN A 63 -12.91 -21.42 -3.92
N LEU A 64 -12.46 -20.18 -3.84
CA LEU A 64 -11.29 -19.80 -3.04
C LEU A 64 -11.61 -19.90 -1.55
N LYS A 65 -10.64 -20.31 -0.78
CA LYS A 65 -10.74 -20.43 0.68
C LYS A 65 -9.68 -19.60 1.36
N LYS A 66 -9.95 -19.24 2.61
CA LYS A 66 -9.00 -18.49 3.43
C LYS A 66 -7.68 -19.23 3.61
N GLU A 67 -7.73 -20.58 3.65
CA GLU A 67 -6.56 -21.46 3.78
C GLU A 67 -5.60 -21.38 2.59
N ASP A 68 -6.10 -20.93 1.42
CA ASP A 68 -5.28 -20.72 0.22
C ASP A 68 -4.47 -19.41 0.31
N ASP A 69 -4.81 -18.55 1.26
CA ASP A 69 -4.19 -17.24 1.48
C ASP A 69 -3.29 -17.22 2.72
N ALA A 70 -2.02 -17.51 2.51
CA ALA A 70 -1.01 -17.43 3.57
C ALA A 70 -0.59 -16.00 3.94
N CYS A 71 -1.07 -14.98 3.20
CA CYS A 71 -0.58 -13.60 3.28
C CYS A 71 -1.62 -12.59 3.75
N ASP A 72 -2.84 -13.03 4.09
CA ASP A 72 -3.96 -12.17 4.48
C ASP A 72 -4.23 -11.04 3.47
N VAL A 73 -4.46 -11.43 2.22
CA VAL A 73 -4.74 -10.51 1.11
C VAL A 73 -5.92 -9.57 1.40
N PRO A 74 -7.03 -10.03 2.04
CA PRO A 74 -8.14 -9.16 2.39
C PRO A 74 -7.73 -7.97 3.27
N ALA A 75 -6.95 -8.20 4.32
CA ALA A 75 -6.50 -7.14 5.22
C ALA A 75 -5.51 -6.22 4.51
N SER A 76 -4.54 -6.80 3.78
CA SER A 76 -3.55 -6.04 3.01
C SER A 76 -4.21 -5.15 1.94
N LEU A 77 -5.22 -5.66 1.24
CA LEU A 77 -5.96 -4.90 0.23
C LEU A 77 -6.75 -3.74 0.85
N LYS A 78 -7.43 -4.02 1.98
CA LYS A 78 -8.18 -2.98 2.69
C LYS A 78 -7.27 -1.85 3.13
N GLN A 79 -6.11 -2.17 3.70
CA GLN A 79 -5.11 -1.19 4.10
C GLN A 79 -4.60 -0.42 2.88
N ALA A 80 -4.27 -1.11 1.78
CA ALA A 80 -3.80 -0.48 0.57
C ALA A 80 -4.82 0.51 -0.03
N VAL A 81 -6.11 0.17 -0.02
CA VAL A 81 -7.16 1.10 -0.45
C VAL A 81 -7.19 2.32 0.46
N GLN A 82 -7.13 2.13 1.80
CA GLN A 82 -7.11 3.24 2.76
C GLN A 82 -5.93 4.18 2.53
N ASP A 83 -4.74 3.63 2.31
CA ASP A 83 -3.50 4.39 2.12
C ASP A 83 -3.52 5.22 0.83
N GLN A 84 -4.32 4.82 -0.16
CA GLN A 84 -4.42 5.44 -1.48
C GLN A 84 -5.69 6.27 -1.67
N LEU A 85 -6.59 6.30 -0.67
CA LEU A 85 -7.80 7.11 -0.78
C LEU A 85 -7.44 8.59 -0.91
N LEU A 86 -8.11 9.22 -1.88
CA LEU A 86 -8.00 10.63 -2.21
C LEU A 86 -9.42 11.15 -2.45
N GLU A 87 -9.58 12.48 -2.56
CA GLU A 87 -10.87 13.02 -2.91
C GLU A 87 -11.55 12.26 -4.08
N PRO A 88 -12.88 12.05 -4.05
CA PRO A 88 -13.83 12.57 -3.05
C PRO A 88 -13.91 11.76 -1.75
N TYR A 89 -13.18 10.65 -1.62
CA TYR A 89 -13.20 9.81 -0.43
C TYR A 89 -11.85 9.86 0.26
N GLU A 90 -11.84 10.23 1.53
CA GLU A 90 -10.65 10.33 2.36
C GLU A 90 -10.60 9.23 3.43
N TYR A 91 -11.75 8.59 3.70
CA TYR A 91 -11.88 7.61 4.76
C TYR A 91 -12.50 6.30 4.27
N LEU A 92 -11.89 5.21 4.69
CA LEU A 92 -12.41 3.87 4.55
C LEU A 92 -12.98 3.40 5.88
N LEU A 93 -14.26 3.09 5.90
CA LEU A 93 -14.97 2.69 7.11
C LEU A 93 -15.20 1.17 7.13
N ALA A 94 -15.09 0.60 8.33
CA ALA A 94 -15.54 -0.77 8.58
C ALA A 94 -17.03 -0.74 8.99
N PRO A 95 -17.85 -1.73 8.59
CA PRO A 95 -19.20 -1.86 9.06
C PRO A 95 -19.26 -2.34 10.55
N PRO A 96 -20.31 -1.97 11.31
CA PRO A 96 -21.37 -1.07 10.88
C PRO A 96 -20.85 0.36 10.75
N PRO A 97 -21.38 1.13 9.79
CA PRO A 97 -21.01 2.53 9.67
C PRO A 97 -21.39 3.28 10.97
N THR A 98 -20.56 4.20 11.37
CA THR A 98 -20.91 5.13 12.45
C THR A 98 -22.08 6.01 12.02
N ALA A 99 -22.80 6.61 12.98
CA ALA A 99 -23.90 7.50 12.68
C ALA A 99 -23.52 8.62 11.67
N ASN A 100 -22.27 9.05 11.69
CA ASN A 100 -21.75 10.08 10.79
C ASN A 100 -21.54 9.60 9.33
N ALA A 101 -21.57 8.30 9.09
CA ALA A 101 -21.39 7.70 7.77
C ALA A 101 -22.67 7.12 7.17
N GLU A 102 -23.83 7.42 7.78
CA GLU A 102 -25.13 7.01 7.22
C GLU A 102 -25.31 7.57 5.80
N GLY A 103 -25.58 6.68 4.84
CA GLY A 103 -25.68 7.04 3.42
C GLY A 103 -24.36 7.10 2.66
N ALA A 104 -23.23 6.79 3.28
CA ALA A 104 -21.97 6.64 2.58
C ALA A 104 -22.02 5.50 1.54
N PRO A 105 -21.33 5.64 0.39
CA PRO A 105 -21.20 4.57 -0.58
C PRO A 105 -20.63 3.30 0.02
N VAL A 106 -21.05 2.14 -0.50
CA VAL A 106 -20.55 0.83 -0.04
C VAL A 106 -19.74 0.18 -1.15
N LEU A 107 -18.45 -0.05 -0.89
CA LEU A 107 -17.54 -0.76 -1.78
C LEU A 107 -17.42 -2.23 -1.35
N LYS A 108 -18.02 -3.13 -2.10
CA LYS A 108 -17.91 -4.58 -1.92
C LYS A 108 -16.79 -5.11 -2.82
N VAL A 109 -15.88 -5.90 -2.28
CA VAL A 109 -14.77 -6.49 -3.03
C VAL A 109 -14.68 -7.98 -2.76
N GLU A 110 -14.48 -8.74 -3.83
CA GLU A 110 -14.38 -10.20 -3.85
C GLU A 110 -13.09 -10.62 -4.56
N ILE A 111 -12.27 -11.44 -3.92
CA ILE A 111 -11.06 -12.03 -4.53
C ILE A 111 -11.51 -13.21 -5.38
N THR A 112 -11.25 -13.15 -6.68
CA THR A 112 -11.68 -14.16 -7.67
C THR A 112 -10.55 -15.05 -8.16
N ASP A 113 -9.30 -14.63 -7.98
CA ASP A 113 -8.13 -15.49 -8.20
C ASP A 113 -6.97 -15.06 -7.29
N LEU A 114 -6.25 -16.04 -6.79
CA LEU A 114 -5.11 -15.85 -5.90
C LEU A 114 -4.05 -16.90 -6.20
N LEU A 115 -2.95 -16.48 -6.81
CA LEU A 115 -1.79 -17.31 -7.05
C LEU A 115 -0.61 -16.80 -6.20
N ALA A 116 -0.59 -17.19 -4.93
CA ALA A 116 0.44 -16.78 -3.98
C ALA A 116 1.58 -17.82 -3.87
N ASN A 117 1.23 -19.11 -3.89
CA ASN A 117 2.16 -20.22 -3.61
C ASN A 117 2.80 -20.83 -4.86
N ALA A 118 2.57 -20.25 -6.05
CA ALA A 118 3.20 -20.76 -7.26
C ALA A 118 4.68 -20.42 -7.30
N GLY A 119 5.48 -21.44 -7.50
CA GLY A 119 6.90 -21.31 -7.76
C GLY A 119 7.77 -22.10 -6.80
N GLY A 120 8.54 -23.04 -7.35
CA GLY A 120 9.62 -23.75 -6.66
C GLY A 120 10.84 -22.81 -6.50
N LEU A 121 12.05 -23.40 -6.62
CA LEU A 121 13.34 -22.70 -6.45
C LEU A 121 13.49 -21.40 -7.28
N TYR A 122 12.81 -21.31 -8.39
CA TYR A 122 12.87 -20.16 -9.33
C TYR A 122 11.73 -19.15 -9.15
N GLY A 123 10.85 -19.35 -8.16
CA GLY A 123 9.68 -18.52 -7.98
C GLY A 123 8.65 -18.70 -9.11
N GLY A 124 7.50 -18.07 -8.96
CA GLY A 124 6.45 -18.05 -9.97
C GLY A 124 5.69 -16.75 -9.92
N PRO A 125 4.77 -16.50 -10.84
CA PRO A 125 3.95 -15.30 -10.79
C PRO A 125 3.17 -15.25 -9.49
N LYS A 126 3.02 -14.06 -8.94
CA LYS A 126 2.07 -13.75 -7.87
C LYS A 126 0.95 -12.96 -8.53
N ILE A 127 -0.25 -13.50 -8.49
CA ILE A 127 -1.41 -12.92 -9.16
C ILE A 127 -2.51 -12.73 -8.12
N VAL A 128 -3.14 -11.58 -8.14
CA VAL A 128 -4.39 -11.33 -7.41
C VAL A 128 -5.40 -10.73 -8.39
N GLN A 129 -6.55 -11.36 -8.50
CA GLN A 129 -7.66 -10.89 -9.29
C GLN A 129 -8.87 -10.66 -8.39
N LEU A 130 -9.60 -9.58 -8.63
CA LEU A 130 -10.77 -9.21 -7.85
C LEU A 130 -11.90 -8.68 -8.72
N ARG A 131 -13.10 -8.76 -8.16
CA ARG A 131 -14.27 -7.99 -8.59
C ARG A 131 -14.68 -7.03 -7.50
N GLY A 132 -15.13 -5.85 -7.90
CA GLY A 132 -15.67 -4.88 -6.96
C GLY A 132 -16.99 -4.30 -7.47
N THR A 133 -17.82 -3.88 -6.51
CA THR A 133 -19.09 -3.21 -6.75
C THR A 133 -19.21 -2.04 -5.80
N LEU A 134 -19.40 -0.85 -6.33
CA LEU A 134 -19.72 0.36 -5.57
C LEU A 134 -21.23 0.61 -5.63
N GLU A 135 -21.86 0.55 -4.48
CA GLU A 135 -23.29 0.83 -4.31
C GLU A 135 -23.47 2.23 -3.73
N ARG A 136 -24.31 3.05 -4.37
CA ARG A 136 -24.68 4.38 -3.90
C ARG A 136 -26.20 4.48 -3.84
N LYS A 137 -26.67 5.19 -2.82
CA LYS A 137 -28.11 5.40 -2.65
C LYS A 137 -28.70 6.15 -3.85
N GLY A 138 -29.66 5.53 -4.54
CA GLY A 138 -30.35 6.15 -5.67
C GLY A 138 -29.63 6.09 -7.02
N GLU A 139 -28.45 5.46 -7.08
CA GLU A 139 -27.68 5.29 -8.33
C GLU A 139 -27.59 3.80 -8.72
N ALA A 140 -27.39 3.54 -10.01
CA ALA A 140 -27.03 2.20 -10.45
C ALA A 140 -25.65 1.81 -9.90
N PRO A 141 -25.45 0.55 -9.47
CA PRO A 141 -24.16 0.10 -8.98
C PRO A 141 -23.11 0.14 -10.09
N ALA A 142 -21.92 0.62 -9.77
CA ALA A 142 -20.77 0.58 -10.65
C ALA A 142 -19.86 -0.60 -10.26
N ARG A 143 -19.42 -1.37 -11.26
CA ARG A 143 -18.61 -2.60 -11.08
C ARG A 143 -17.29 -2.49 -11.78
N PHE A 144 -16.29 -3.19 -11.25
CA PHE A 144 -15.00 -3.36 -11.91
C PHE A 144 -14.49 -4.80 -11.77
N THR A 145 -13.56 -5.16 -12.63
CA THR A 145 -12.66 -6.31 -12.47
C THR A 145 -11.23 -5.79 -12.48
N ALA A 146 -10.42 -6.24 -11.55
CA ALA A 146 -9.02 -5.81 -11.43
C ALA A 146 -8.10 -7.01 -11.36
N GLU A 147 -6.92 -6.89 -11.96
CA GLU A 147 -5.86 -7.88 -11.88
C GLU A 147 -4.51 -7.17 -11.78
N ARG A 148 -3.69 -7.65 -10.87
CA ARG A 148 -2.27 -7.31 -10.81
C ARG A 148 -1.45 -8.57 -10.65
N GLN A 149 -0.29 -8.58 -11.28
CA GLN A 149 0.65 -9.67 -11.21
C GLN A 149 2.06 -9.15 -11.00
N MET A 150 2.88 -9.98 -10.36
CA MET A 150 4.30 -9.75 -10.20
C MET A 150 5.06 -11.05 -10.47
N PHE A 151 6.14 -10.96 -11.23
CA PHE A 151 7.04 -12.07 -11.46
C PHE A 151 8.27 -11.98 -10.56
N ILE A 152 8.73 -13.13 -10.07
CA ILE A 152 10.01 -13.22 -9.37
C ILE A 152 11.09 -13.45 -10.40
N TYR A 153 12.09 -12.58 -10.39
CA TYR A 153 13.32 -12.80 -11.10
C TYR A 153 14.38 -13.42 -10.18
N PHE A 154 15.20 -14.29 -10.70
CA PHE A 154 16.30 -14.93 -9.98
C PHE A 154 17.16 -13.88 -9.25
N GLY A 155 17.42 -14.12 -7.95
CA GLY A 155 18.25 -13.23 -7.14
C GLY A 155 17.51 -12.16 -6.32
N MET A 156 16.18 -12.09 -6.38
CA MET A 156 15.41 -11.22 -5.49
C MET A 156 15.08 -11.92 -4.16
N PRO A 157 15.66 -11.53 -3.03
CA PRO A 157 15.38 -12.12 -1.72
C PRO A 157 14.07 -11.55 -1.14
N ARG A 158 12.94 -11.80 -1.77
CA ARG A 158 11.62 -11.36 -1.27
C ARG A 158 10.76 -12.57 -0.91
N SER A 159 10.13 -12.50 0.26
CA SER A 159 9.15 -13.51 0.65
C SER A 159 7.91 -13.43 -0.25
N THR A 160 7.19 -14.55 -0.38
CA THR A 160 5.92 -14.60 -1.09
C THR A 160 4.97 -13.50 -0.65
N CYS A 161 4.79 -13.30 0.67
CA CYS A 161 3.85 -12.31 1.18
C CYS A 161 4.33 -10.86 0.96
N SER A 162 5.64 -10.61 0.96
CA SER A 162 6.16 -9.29 0.58
C SER A 162 5.79 -8.93 -0.87
N MET A 163 5.79 -9.90 -1.78
CA MET A 163 5.43 -9.67 -3.18
C MET A 163 3.92 -9.58 -3.40
N VAL A 164 3.16 -10.43 -2.71
CA VAL A 164 1.70 -10.30 -2.69
C VAL A 164 1.30 -8.94 -2.13
N GLY A 165 2.02 -8.43 -1.11
CA GLY A 165 1.84 -7.08 -0.59
C GLY A 165 2.05 -5.97 -1.64
N VAL A 166 3.06 -6.10 -2.52
CA VAL A 166 3.26 -5.16 -3.64
C VAL A 166 2.09 -5.23 -4.63
N VAL A 167 1.61 -6.43 -4.93
CA VAL A 167 0.46 -6.63 -5.83
C VAL A 167 -0.81 -6.02 -5.24
N THR A 168 -1.10 -6.26 -3.96
CA THR A 168 -2.27 -5.71 -3.27
C THR A 168 -2.20 -4.19 -3.13
N TYR A 169 -1.00 -3.63 -2.91
CA TYR A 169 -0.80 -2.18 -2.88
C TYR A 169 -1.14 -1.53 -4.22
N ALA A 170 -0.66 -2.12 -5.32
CA ALA A 170 -0.99 -1.63 -6.66
C ALA A 170 -2.49 -1.76 -6.99
N LEU A 171 -3.16 -2.82 -6.52
CA LEU A 171 -4.62 -2.95 -6.63
C LEU A 171 -5.35 -1.89 -5.82
N GLY A 172 -4.87 -1.56 -4.63
CA GLY A 172 -5.40 -0.46 -3.80
C GLY A 172 -5.34 0.88 -4.53
N GLU A 173 -4.22 1.16 -5.19
CA GLU A 173 -4.04 2.36 -6.01
C GLU A 173 -5.02 2.41 -7.19
N ASP A 174 -5.19 1.30 -7.91
CA ASP A 174 -6.13 1.21 -9.03
C ASP A 174 -7.58 1.43 -8.58
N ILE A 175 -7.97 0.82 -7.46
CA ILE A 175 -9.31 0.98 -6.88
C ILE A 175 -9.52 2.43 -6.44
N ALA A 176 -8.56 3.05 -5.75
CA ALA A 176 -8.65 4.44 -5.31
C ALA A 176 -8.76 5.41 -6.50
N LYS A 177 -8.02 5.16 -7.58
CA LYS A 177 -8.15 5.94 -8.83
C LYS A 177 -9.53 5.78 -9.46
N TRP A 178 -10.04 4.56 -9.51
CA TRP A 178 -11.36 4.28 -10.06
C TRP A 178 -12.48 4.92 -9.23
N LEU A 179 -12.35 4.94 -7.90
CA LEU A 179 -13.32 5.56 -6.99
C LEU A 179 -13.53 7.06 -7.24
N ARG A 180 -12.56 7.77 -7.82
CA ARG A 180 -12.71 9.19 -8.19
C ARG A 180 -13.74 9.40 -9.30
N LYS A 181 -13.81 8.47 -10.25
CA LYS A 181 -14.74 8.50 -11.38
C LYS A 181 -15.18 7.07 -11.70
N PRO A 182 -16.08 6.48 -10.90
CA PRO A 182 -16.50 5.12 -11.09
C PRO A 182 -17.25 4.95 -12.41
N VAL A 183 -16.81 3.98 -13.20
CA VAL A 183 -17.43 3.58 -14.46
C VAL A 183 -17.83 2.12 -14.31
N ASP A 184 -19.09 1.78 -14.70
CA ASP A 184 -19.53 0.38 -14.66
C ASP A 184 -18.80 -0.45 -15.73
N GLY A 185 -18.42 -1.68 -15.36
CA GLY A 185 -17.68 -2.60 -16.21
C GLY A 185 -16.20 -2.25 -16.42
N ALA A 186 -15.61 -1.42 -15.56
CA ALA A 186 -14.21 -1.03 -15.68
C ALA A 186 -13.27 -2.23 -15.54
N LEU A 187 -12.20 -2.24 -16.34
CA LEU A 187 -11.07 -3.15 -16.25
C LEU A 187 -9.87 -2.40 -15.69
N LEU A 188 -9.31 -2.88 -14.57
CA LEU A 188 -8.23 -2.20 -13.86
C LEU A 188 -6.95 -3.02 -13.88
N GLY A 189 -5.84 -2.34 -13.73
CA GLY A 189 -4.52 -2.97 -13.69
C GLY A 189 -4.12 -3.60 -15.03
N GLU A 190 -3.67 -4.85 -15.01
CA GLU A 190 -3.21 -5.57 -16.20
C GLU A 190 -4.34 -5.78 -17.23
N LEU A 191 -5.59 -5.88 -16.76
CA LEU A 191 -6.73 -6.05 -17.64
C LEU A 191 -7.00 -4.82 -18.52
N SER A 192 -6.70 -3.62 -18.02
CA SER A 192 -6.85 -2.37 -18.78
C SER A 192 -5.89 -2.29 -19.96
N THR A 193 -4.66 -2.78 -19.79
CA THR A 193 -3.61 -2.77 -20.83
C THR A 193 -3.89 -3.80 -21.92
N THR A 194 -4.53 -4.91 -21.57
CA THR A 194 -4.88 -5.98 -22.50
C THR A 194 -6.09 -5.61 -23.37
N ALA A 195 -7.05 -4.90 -22.79
CA ALA A 195 -8.25 -4.44 -23.53
C ALA A 195 -7.93 -3.41 -24.62
N GLY A 196 -6.92 -2.55 -24.41
CA GLY A 196 -6.50 -1.53 -25.37
C GLY A 196 -5.69 -2.04 -26.57
N LYS A 197 -5.36 -3.35 -26.62
CA LYS A 197 -4.56 -3.99 -27.69
C LYS A 197 -5.37 -4.85 -28.66
N ARG A 198 -6.72 -4.85 -28.56
CA ARG A 198 -7.62 -5.63 -29.44
C ARG A 198 -8.30 -4.75 -30.49
#